data_369ebb498fd9d7ff96e927f7183ab256
#
_entry.id   369ebb498fd9d7ff96e927f7183ab256
#
_cell.length_a   1.000
_cell.length_b   1.000
_cell.length_c   1.000
_cell.angle_alpha   90.00
_cell.angle_beta   90.00
_cell.angle_gamma   90.00
#
_symmetry.space_group_name_H-M   'P 1'
#
loop_
_entity.id
_entity.type
_entity.pdbx_description
1 polymer ?
#
loop_
_entity_poly.entity_id
_entity_poly.type
_entity_poly.pdbx_seq_one_letter_code
_entity_poly.pdbx_strand_id
1 'polypeptide(L)'
;MKTFLRILILIAFSLIILSFFVTRDGYVVTPIGDGQVVLDSGTYEAFPLPSYASNMVDSNYKSYFIEVEPGLKVHVIEAGEGFPIFLMHGNPTSGFLYRKVVEKLPLNKVRVIMPTSLGL
;
A
#
# COMPACT_ATOMS: atom_id res chain seq x y z
N MET A 1 -44.51 22.73 -17.08
CA MET A 1 -43.16 23.32 -16.99
C MET A 1 -42.48 23.07 -15.66
N LYS A 2 -43.07 23.30 -14.49
CA LYS A 2 -42.49 23.07 -13.17
C LYS A 2 -42.17 21.58 -12.87
N THR A 3 -43.02 20.66 -13.30
CA THR A 3 -42.84 19.22 -13.11
C THR A 3 -41.69 18.67 -13.96
N PHE A 4 -41.57 19.11 -15.20
CA PHE A 4 -40.50 18.74 -16.10
C PHE A 4 -39.12 19.18 -15.57
N LEU A 5 -39.03 20.42 -15.06
CA LEU A 5 -37.82 20.96 -14.48
C LEU A 5 -37.38 20.16 -13.21
N ARG A 6 -38.35 19.74 -12.38
CA ARG A 6 -38.06 18.90 -11.19
C ARG A 6 -37.49 17.53 -11.57
N ILE A 7 -38.06 16.90 -12.62
CA ILE A 7 -37.56 15.61 -13.11
C ILE A 7 -36.14 15.77 -13.66
N LEU A 8 -35.86 16.82 -14.38
CA LEU A 8 -34.53 17.10 -14.95
C LEU A 8 -33.48 17.32 -13.84
N ILE A 9 -33.83 18.01 -12.77
CA ILE A 9 -32.96 18.21 -11.60
C ILE A 9 -32.69 16.88 -10.89
N LEU A 10 -33.69 16.03 -10.71
CA LEU A 10 -33.51 14.72 -10.08
C LEU A 10 -32.60 13.80 -10.90
N ILE A 11 -32.75 13.81 -12.23
CA ILE A 11 -31.87 13.04 -13.12
C ILE A 11 -30.44 13.56 -13.04
N ALA A 12 -30.22 14.88 -13.07
CA ALA A 12 -28.91 15.48 -12.97
C ALA A 12 -28.24 15.14 -11.63
N PHE A 13 -28.99 15.19 -10.51
CA PHE A 13 -28.51 14.85 -9.20
C PHE A 13 -28.15 13.35 -9.06
N SER A 14 -28.97 12.47 -9.66
CA SER A 14 -28.70 11.03 -9.74
C SER A 14 -27.43 10.73 -10.54
N LEU A 15 -27.22 11.43 -11.67
CA LEU A 15 -26.00 11.27 -12.47
C LEU A 15 -24.73 11.77 -11.75
N ILE A 16 -24.85 12.86 -10.97
CA ILE A 16 -23.75 13.36 -10.15
C ILE A 16 -23.39 12.35 -9.05
N ILE A 17 -24.39 11.79 -8.37
CA ILE A 17 -24.17 10.74 -7.35
C ILE A 17 -23.54 9.51 -7.99
N LEU A 18 -24.06 9.05 -9.13
CA LEU A 18 -23.53 7.90 -9.87
C LEU A 18 -22.08 8.15 -10.31
N SER A 19 -21.77 9.34 -10.82
CA SER A 19 -20.41 9.75 -11.16
C SER A 19 -19.49 9.72 -9.95
N PHE A 20 -19.95 10.19 -8.79
CA PHE A 20 -19.19 10.16 -7.56
C PHE A 20 -18.90 8.72 -7.07
N PHE A 21 -19.84 7.80 -7.26
CA PHE A 21 -19.63 6.38 -6.95
C PHE A 21 -18.75 5.68 -7.98
N VAL A 22 -18.87 5.99 -9.27
CA VAL A 22 -18.07 5.40 -10.35
C VAL A 22 -16.63 5.92 -10.33
N THR A 23 -16.42 7.19 -9.98
CA THR A 23 -15.06 7.78 -9.87
C THR A 23 -14.39 7.46 -8.53
N ARG A 24 -15.10 6.83 -7.61
CA ARG A 24 -14.56 6.26 -6.40
C ARG A 24 -14.00 4.84 -6.62
N ASP A 25 -13.54 4.57 -7.83
CA ASP A 25 -12.65 3.45 -8.04
C ASP A 25 -11.48 3.66 -7.10
N GLY A 26 -11.49 2.87 -6.03
CA GLY A 26 -10.42 2.84 -5.06
C GLY A 26 -9.11 2.78 -5.84
N TYR A 27 -8.10 3.41 -5.35
CA TYR A 27 -6.76 3.40 -5.93
C TYR A 27 -6.47 1.98 -6.42
N VAL A 28 -6.70 1.72 -7.69
CA VAL A 28 -6.13 0.57 -8.36
C VAL A 28 -4.65 0.86 -8.35
N VAL A 29 -4.00 0.41 -7.31
CA VAL A 29 -2.56 0.37 -7.28
C VAL A 29 -2.20 -0.63 -8.35
N THR A 30 -2.03 -0.15 -9.56
CA THR A 30 -1.46 -0.94 -10.63
C THR A 30 -0.09 -1.36 -10.15
N PRO A 31 0.22 -2.65 -10.07
CA PRO A 31 1.58 -3.09 -9.78
C PRO A 31 2.48 -2.45 -10.83
N ILE A 32 3.25 -1.46 -10.43
CA ILE A 32 4.21 -0.83 -11.33
C ILE A 32 5.46 -1.68 -11.27
N GLY A 33 5.56 -2.62 -12.20
CA GLY A 33 6.79 -3.30 -12.52
C GLY A 33 6.70 -4.83 -12.45
N ASP A 34 7.15 -5.47 -13.50
CA ASP A 34 7.44 -6.89 -13.60
C ASP A 34 8.71 -7.23 -12.78
N GLY A 35 8.71 -6.86 -11.50
CA GLY A 35 9.84 -7.05 -10.63
C GLY A 35 9.62 -8.19 -9.65
N GLN A 36 10.70 -8.88 -9.31
CA GLN A 36 10.73 -9.85 -8.22
C GLN A 36 11.73 -9.40 -7.16
N VAL A 37 11.36 -9.60 -5.91
CA VAL A 37 12.25 -9.46 -4.78
C VAL A 37 12.67 -10.84 -4.33
N VAL A 38 13.98 -11.12 -4.36
CA VAL A 38 14.55 -12.38 -3.89
C VAL A 38 15.03 -12.18 -2.46
N LEU A 39 14.52 -12.99 -1.56
CA LEU A 39 14.94 -13.10 -0.16
C LEU A 39 15.40 -14.52 0.12
N ASP A 40 16.06 -14.75 1.24
CA ASP A 40 16.45 -16.11 1.68
C ASP A 40 15.23 -17.03 1.86
N SER A 41 14.08 -16.45 2.17
CA SER A 41 12.80 -17.16 2.33
C SER A 41 12.07 -17.47 1.02
N GLY A 42 12.49 -16.90 -0.12
CA GLY A 42 11.87 -17.15 -1.41
C GLY A 42 11.86 -15.93 -2.33
N THR A 43 11.14 -16.08 -3.43
CA THR A 43 10.95 -15.01 -4.43
C THR A 43 9.54 -14.48 -4.35
N TYR A 44 9.40 -13.16 -4.26
CA TYR A 44 8.15 -12.46 -4.06
C TYR A 44 7.89 -11.42 -5.15
N GLU A 45 6.63 -11.09 -5.38
CA GLU A 45 6.22 -10.04 -6.30
C GLU A 45 6.67 -8.68 -5.76
N ALA A 46 7.48 -7.96 -6.52
CA ALA A 46 7.91 -6.62 -6.12
C ALA A 46 6.74 -5.62 -6.17
N PHE A 47 6.70 -4.73 -5.21
CA PHE A 47 5.79 -3.59 -5.18
C PHE A 47 6.61 -2.32 -4.94
N PRO A 48 7.14 -1.69 -6.00
CA PRO A 48 7.98 -0.51 -5.85
C PRO A 48 7.25 0.60 -5.09
N LEU A 49 7.93 1.19 -4.12
CA LEU A 49 7.40 2.36 -3.44
C LEU A 49 7.21 3.50 -4.45
N PRO A 50 6.13 4.29 -4.33
CA PRO A 50 5.95 5.49 -5.14
C PRO A 50 7.17 6.44 -5.02
N SER A 51 7.46 7.21 -6.05
CA SER A 51 8.65 8.07 -6.11
C SER A 51 8.78 9.01 -4.91
N TYR A 52 7.67 9.55 -4.41
CA TYR A 52 7.66 10.39 -3.21
C TYR A 52 8.08 9.63 -1.94
N ALA A 53 7.78 8.34 -1.86
CA ALA A 53 8.13 7.50 -0.71
C ALA A 53 9.54 6.91 -0.86
N SER A 54 9.92 6.47 -2.05
CA SER A 54 11.26 5.93 -2.32
C SER A 54 12.37 6.95 -2.08
N ASN A 55 12.10 8.23 -2.29
CA ASN A 55 13.04 9.30 -1.98
C ASN A 55 13.21 9.58 -0.47
N MET A 56 12.36 9.01 0.37
CA MET A 56 12.39 9.20 1.83
C MET A 56 13.02 8.03 2.58
N VAL A 57 13.45 7.00 1.88
CA VAL A 57 14.05 5.79 2.47
C VAL A 57 15.36 5.45 1.75
N ASP A 58 16.20 4.69 2.43
CA ASP A 58 17.44 4.19 1.84
C ASP A 58 17.15 3.17 0.72
N SER A 59 18.09 3.00 -0.21
CA SER A 59 18.05 2.02 -1.28
C SER A 59 17.99 0.55 -0.80
N ASN A 60 18.29 0.32 0.47
CA ASN A 60 18.23 -1.02 1.10
C ASN A 60 16.82 -1.48 1.48
N TYR A 61 15.81 -0.64 1.29
CA TYR A 61 14.42 -1.02 1.53
C TYR A 61 13.92 -1.92 0.40
N LYS A 62 13.32 -3.05 0.79
CA LYS A 62 12.62 -3.96 -0.09
C LYS A 62 11.13 -3.77 0.11
N SER A 63 10.36 -3.77 -0.96
CA SER A 63 8.92 -3.61 -0.93
C SER A 63 8.30 -4.64 -1.85
N TYR A 64 7.43 -5.50 -1.29
CA TYR A 64 6.92 -6.67 -1.98
C TYR A 64 5.58 -7.13 -1.40
N PHE A 65 4.89 -8.03 -2.12
CA PHE A 65 3.72 -8.72 -1.63
C PHE A 65 4.06 -10.13 -1.15
N ILE A 66 3.45 -10.54 -0.06
CA ILE A 66 3.40 -11.92 0.39
C ILE A 66 1.95 -12.41 0.35
N GLU A 67 1.72 -13.56 -0.24
CA GLU A 67 0.42 -14.22 -0.21
C GLU A 67 0.29 -15.01 1.07
N VAL A 68 -0.63 -14.60 1.94
CA VAL A 68 -0.85 -15.22 3.27
C VAL A 68 -1.95 -16.27 3.23
N GLU A 69 -2.89 -16.11 2.29
CA GLU A 69 -3.94 -17.08 1.96
C GLU A 69 -4.20 -17.00 0.45
N PRO A 70 -4.77 -18.03 -0.20
CA PRO A 70 -5.07 -17.98 -1.63
C PRO A 70 -5.86 -16.74 -2.02
N GLY A 71 -5.25 -15.87 -2.85
CA GLY A 71 -5.84 -14.61 -3.30
C GLY A 71 -5.71 -13.44 -2.32
N LEU A 72 -5.16 -13.65 -1.11
CA LEU A 72 -4.97 -12.61 -0.12
C LEU A 72 -3.49 -12.23 -0.02
N LYS A 73 -3.14 -11.09 -0.56
CA LYS A 73 -1.77 -10.55 -0.55
C LYS A 73 -1.62 -9.42 0.48
N VAL A 74 -0.55 -9.48 1.24
CA VAL A 74 -0.16 -8.43 2.20
C VAL A 74 1.09 -7.73 1.68
N HIS A 75 1.05 -6.40 1.64
CA HIS A 75 2.21 -5.59 1.31
C HIS A 75 3.17 -5.54 2.50
N VAL A 76 4.45 -5.77 2.24
CA VAL A 76 5.52 -5.75 3.24
C VAL A 76 6.62 -4.80 2.79
N ILE A 77 7.05 -3.95 3.70
CA ILE A 77 8.29 -3.18 3.57
C ILE A 77 9.31 -3.79 4.52
N GLU A 78 10.51 -4.02 4.03
CA GLU A 78 11.57 -4.65 4.80
C GLU A 78 12.89 -3.90 4.63
N ALA A 79 13.68 -3.83 5.70
CA ALA A 79 15.00 -3.24 5.67
C ALA A 79 15.96 -3.96 6.62
N GLY A 80 17.22 -4.03 6.23
CA GLY A 80 18.28 -4.61 7.04
C GLY A 80 18.37 -6.14 6.98
N GLU A 81 19.27 -6.70 7.79
CA GLU A 81 19.55 -8.12 7.89
C GLU A 81 19.90 -8.50 9.34
N GLY A 82 19.74 -9.77 9.69
CA GLY A 82 20.04 -10.28 11.04
C GLY A 82 18.79 -10.57 11.86
N PHE A 83 18.77 -10.18 13.13
CA PHE A 83 17.67 -10.51 14.04
C PHE A 83 16.35 -9.87 13.60
N PRO A 84 15.26 -10.63 13.40
CA PRO A 84 14.01 -10.10 12.91
C PRO A 84 13.28 -9.25 13.96
N ILE A 85 12.89 -8.05 13.55
CA ILE A 85 12.02 -7.13 14.30
C ILE A 85 10.76 -6.88 13.48
N PHE A 86 9.62 -7.11 14.08
CA PHE A 86 8.31 -6.94 13.45
C PHE A 86 7.65 -5.65 13.96
N LEU A 87 7.37 -4.70 13.07
CA LEU A 87 6.72 -3.44 13.41
C LEU A 87 5.31 -3.39 12.82
N MET A 88 4.33 -3.48 13.72
CA MET A 88 2.91 -3.41 13.36
C MET A 88 2.38 -1.98 13.54
N HIS A 89 1.77 -1.44 12.51
CA HIS A 89 1.10 -0.14 12.58
C HIS A 89 -0.39 -0.29 12.93
N GLY A 90 -0.99 0.82 13.37
CA GLY A 90 -2.44 0.92 13.54
C GLY A 90 -3.16 1.44 12.30
N ASN A 91 -4.48 1.22 12.24
CA ASN A 91 -5.34 1.81 11.21
C ASN A 91 -5.51 3.34 11.46
N PRO A 92 -5.48 4.20 10.44
CA PRO A 92 -5.43 3.96 8.99
C PRO A 92 -4.04 4.17 8.35
N THR A 93 -2.97 3.69 8.94
CA THR A 93 -1.60 3.90 8.46
C THR A 93 -1.05 2.70 7.67
N SER A 94 0.23 2.73 7.35
CA SER A 94 0.96 1.63 6.70
C SER A 94 2.32 1.42 7.35
N GLY A 95 3.02 0.34 7.00
CA GLY A 95 4.38 0.07 7.47
C GLY A 95 5.37 1.22 7.23
N PHE A 96 5.13 2.06 6.24
CA PHE A 96 5.93 3.25 5.93
C PHE A 96 5.99 4.28 7.07
N LEU A 97 5.05 4.23 8.02
CA LEU A 97 5.07 5.05 9.24
C LEU A 97 6.41 4.95 9.98
N TYR A 98 7.01 3.77 10.02
CA TYR A 98 8.19 3.48 10.81
C TYR A 98 9.51 3.89 10.16
N ARG A 99 9.53 4.46 8.96
CA ARG A 99 10.76 4.82 8.23
C ARG A 99 11.76 5.61 9.09
N LYS A 100 11.29 6.55 9.91
CA LYS A 100 12.14 7.34 10.80
C LYS A 100 12.68 6.55 12.01
N VAL A 101 11.99 5.53 12.43
CA VAL A 101 12.46 4.59 13.45
C VAL A 101 13.54 3.69 12.85
N VAL A 102 13.27 3.13 11.68
CA VAL A 102 14.19 2.24 10.96
C VAL A 102 15.53 2.90 10.67
N GLU A 103 15.55 4.20 10.30
CA GLU A 103 16.79 4.98 10.10
C GLU A 103 17.74 5.00 11.33
N LYS A 104 17.19 4.74 12.53
CA LYS A 104 17.96 4.75 13.79
C LYS A 104 18.42 3.36 14.24
N LEU A 105 18.00 2.32 13.52
CA LEU A 105 18.33 0.95 13.88
C LEU A 105 19.63 0.48 13.20
N PRO A 106 20.39 -0.42 13.83
CA PRO A 106 21.59 -1.00 13.24
C PRO A 106 21.18 -2.06 12.20
N LEU A 107 20.86 -1.64 10.98
CA LEU A 107 20.33 -2.48 9.91
C LEU A 107 21.29 -3.60 9.44
N ASN A 108 22.54 -3.57 9.85
CA ASN A 108 23.49 -4.68 9.68
C ASN A 108 23.40 -5.76 10.78
N LYS A 109 22.51 -5.61 11.75
CA LYS A 109 22.28 -6.55 12.85
C LYS A 109 20.82 -6.93 13.03
N VAL A 110 19.92 -6.09 12.53
CA VAL A 110 18.48 -6.29 12.64
C VAL A 110 17.83 -6.22 11.28
N ARG A 111 16.89 -7.12 11.05
CA ARG A 111 16.01 -7.18 9.90
C ARG A 111 14.64 -6.68 10.33
N VAL A 112 14.23 -5.53 9.84
CA VAL A 112 12.96 -4.90 10.21
C VAL A 112 11.90 -5.25 9.17
N ILE A 113 10.80 -5.82 9.61
CA ILE A 113 9.69 -6.28 8.77
C ILE A 113 8.45 -5.46 9.14
N MET A 114 7.91 -4.74 8.18
CA MET A 114 6.81 -3.79 8.35
C MET A 114 5.67 -4.14 7.40
N PRO A 115 4.76 -5.05 7.78
CA PRO A 115 3.59 -5.36 6.98
C PRO A 115 2.62 -4.19 7.00
N THR A 116 1.90 -4.00 5.88
CA THR A 116 0.75 -3.11 5.83
C THR A 116 -0.48 -3.93 6.20
N SER A 117 -1.09 -3.60 7.33
CA SER A 117 -2.33 -4.23 7.79
C SER A 117 -3.42 -4.06 6.74
N LEU A 118 -4.11 -5.15 6.42
CA LEU A 118 -5.36 -5.09 5.68
C LEU A 118 -6.35 -4.36 6.58
N GLY A 119 -6.79 -3.18 6.17
CA GLY A 119 -7.81 -2.44 6.92
C GLY A 119 -9.09 -3.28 7.01
N LEU A 120 -9.45 -3.68 8.21
CA LEU A 120 -10.73 -4.25 8.55
C LEU A 120 -11.74 -3.14 8.78
#